data_bbdb4f443c5394536ae7a6ee843d51a7
#
_entry.id   bbdb4f443c5394536ae7a6ee843d51a7
#
_cell.length_a   1.000
_cell.length_b   1.000
_cell.length_c   1.000
_cell.angle_alpha   90.00
_cell.angle_beta   90.00
_cell.angle_gamma   90.00
#
_symmetry.space_group_name_H-M   'P 1'
#
loop_
_entity.id
_entity.type
_entity.pdbx_description
1 polymer ?
#
loop_
_entity_poly.entity_id
_entity_poly.type
_entity_poly.pdbx_seq_one_letter_code
_entity_poly.pdbx_strand_id
1 'polypeptide(L)'
;GWKVTVIPESVVYHVGGGTLPAASPFKLFLNYRNNLLMLNNNLHYTYALDAFTEGESAEDAAEKGLKKARKLIFVRKTLDILSSFVYLLTFRLECFKAVFKAHKEYKKLHLKKSQTDIKHYLENNAYKAEVKGRYGRSIIIQSLLKGEGIFENIESEVL
;
A
#
# COMPACT_ATOMS: atom_id res chain seq x y z
N GLY A 1 4.98 -8.45 18.49
CA GLY A 1 3.90 -7.77 17.77
C GLY A 1 2.68 -7.55 18.65
N TRP A 2 1.86 -6.59 18.29
CA TRP A 2 0.58 -6.35 18.97
C TRP A 2 -0.41 -7.46 18.58
N LYS A 3 -1.18 -7.94 19.53
CA LYS A 3 -2.30 -8.84 19.23
C LYS A 3 -3.46 -8.01 18.73
N VAL A 4 -4.06 -8.42 17.61
CA VAL A 4 -5.28 -7.84 17.08
C VAL A 4 -6.41 -8.83 17.34
N THR A 5 -7.47 -8.37 18.00
CA THR A 5 -8.63 -9.20 18.32
C THR A 5 -9.85 -8.62 17.61
N VAL A 6 -10.61 -9.49 16.97
CA VAL A 6 -11.92 -9.16 16.39
C VAL A 6 -12.99 -9.55 17.40
N ILE A 7 -13.93 -8.66 17.65
CA ILE A 7 -15.12 -8.91 18.49
C ILE A 7 -16.33 -8.93 17.56
N PRO A 8 -16.78 -10.11 17.11
CA PRO A 8 -17.86 -10.23 16.10
C PRO A 8 -19.20 -9.65 16.56
N GLU A 9 -19.43 -9.62 17.87
CA GLU A 9 -20.66 -9.09 18.47
C GLU A 9 -20.70 -7.55 18.51
N SER A 10 -19.57 -6.90 18.26
CA SER A 10 -19.48 -5.43 18.22
C SER A 10 -20.03 -4.91 16.90
N VAL A 11 -21.21 -4.32 16.94
CA VAL A 11 -21.88 -3.73 15.77
C VAL A 11 -21.75 -2.22 15.82
N VAL A 12 -21.18 -1.63 14.78
CA VAL A 12 -21.08 -0.19 14.59
C VAL A 12 -21.80 0.23 13.31
N TYR A 13 -22.76 1.12 13.44
CA TYR A 13 -23.44 1.72 12.28
C TYR A 13 -22.60 2.86 11.73
N HIS A 14 -22.19 2.75 10.48
CA HIS A 14 -21.38 3.75 9.80
C HIS A 14 -22.12 4.35 8.61
N VAL A 15 -22.29 5.67 8.62
CA VAL A 15 -22.82 6.43 7.47
C VAL A 15 -21.67 6.74 6.51
N GLY A 16 -21.55 5.98 5.43
CA GLY A 16 -20.55 6.19 4.41
C GLY A 16 -20.67 7.59 3.78
N GLY A 17 -19.60 8.39 3.89
CA GLY A 17 -19.59 9.74 3.29
C GLY A 17 -20.25 10.84 4.15
N GLY A 18 -20.63 10.55 5.39
CA GLY A 18 -21.28 11.53 6.28
C GLY A 18 -20.45 12.81 6.52
N THR A 19 -19.11 12.68 6.59
CA THR A 19 -18.22 13.85 6.79
C THR A 19 -17.70 14.41 5.47
N LEU A 20 -17.37 13.53 4.49
CA LEU A 20 -16.84 13.92 3.20
C LEU A 20 -17.54 13.11 2.10
N PRO A 21 -18.22 13.75 1.13
CA PRO A 21 -18.83 13.06 0.00
C PRO A 21 -17.81 12.19 -0.74
N ALA A 22 -18.23 11.04 -1.23
CA ALA A 22 -17.35 10.09 -1.95
C ALA A 22 -16.64 10.74 -3.14
N ALA A 23 -17.31 11.68 -3.83
CA ALA A 23 -16.80 12.40 -4.99
C ALA A 23 -16.00 13.67 -4.64
N SER A 24 -15.74 13.95 -3.37
CA SER A 24 -15.02 15.15 -2.95
C SER A 24 -13.57 15.15 -3.46
N PRO A 25 -13.09 16.20 -4.14
CA PRO A 25 -11.68 16.35 -4.52
C PRO A 25 -10.73 16.30 -3.33
N PHE A 26 -11.17 16.82 -2.18
CA PHE A 26 -10.38 16.76 -0.94
C PHE A 26 -10.21 15.33 -0.41
N LYS A 27 -11.28 14.52 -0.42
CA LYS A 27 -11.20 13.10 -0.06
C LYS A 27 -10.27 12.35 -1.01
N LEU A 28 -10.37 12.64 -2.32
CA LEU A 28 -9.51 12.06 -3.33
C LEU A 28 -8.04 12.42 -3.08
N PHE A 29 -7.74 13.69 -2.82
CA PHE A 29 -6.39 14.14 -2.44
C PHE A 29 -5.85 13.37 -1.25
N LEU A 30 -6.63 13.22 -0.17
CA LEU A 30 -6.22 12.47 1.03
C LEU A 30 -5.93 11.01 0.69
N ASN A 31 -6.78 10.36 -0.09
CA ASN A 31 -6.63 8.95 -0.46
C ASN A 31 -5.33 8.72 -1.24
N TYR A 32 -5.04 9.50 -2.27
CA TYR A 32 -3.82 9.35 -3.07
C TYR A 32 -2.56 9.64 -2.24
N ARG A 33 -2.56 10.74 -1.47
CA ARG A 33 -1.42 11.11 -0.63
C ARG A 33 -1.14 10.07 0.46
N ASN A 34 -2.16 9.70 1.21
CA ASN A 34 -2.01 8.80 2.35
C ASN A 34 -1.65 7.38 1.89
N ASN A 35 -2.18 6.92 0.76
CA ASN A 35 -1.79 5.64 0.18
C ASN A 35 -0.29 5.61 -0.15
N LEU A 36 0.23 6.63 -0.82
CA LEU A 36 1.66 6.71 -1.14
C LEU A 36 2.53 6.79 0.13
N LEU A 37 2.10 7.53 1.17
CA LEU A 37 2.81 7.60 2.44
C LEU A 37 2.81 6.24 3.16
N MET A 38 1.68 5.54 3.17
CA MET A 38 1.55 4.21 3.75
C MET A 38 2.47 3.20 3.04
N LEU A 39 2.47 3.19 1.71
CA LEU A 39 3.36 2.33 0.92
C LEU A 39 4.83 2.66 1.19
N ASN A 40 5.19 3.94 1.22
CA ASN A 40 6.57 4.36 1.52
C ASN A 40 7.01 3.97 2.94
N ASN A 41 6.12 4.00 3.91
CA ASN A 41 6.49 3.69 5.28
C ASN A 41 6.63 2.19 5.56
N ASN A 42 5.96 1.34 4.79
CA ASN A 42 5.87 -0.09 5.11
C ASN A 42 6.57 -1.02 4.09
N LEU A 43 6.46 -0.77 2.78
CA LEU A 43 6.90 -1.74 1.76
C LEU A 43 8.38 -2.12 1.82
N HIS A 44 9.25 -1.16 2.16
CA HIS A 44 10.69 -1.43 2.25
C HIS A 44 10.99 -2.50 3.29
N TYR A 45 10.39 -2.37 4.47
CA TYR A 45 10.55 -3.33 5.55
C TYR A 45 9.89 -4.67 5.23
N THR A 46 8.69 -4.65 4.63
CA THR A 46 7.96 -5.86 4.26
C THR A 46 8.77 -6.71 3.29
N TYR A 47 9.27 -6.13 2.20
CA TYR A 47 10.03 -6.89 1.21
C TYR A 47 11.44 -7.28 1.66
N ALA A 48 12.07 -6.46 2.51
CA ALA A 48 13.34 -6.82 3.11
C ALA A 48 13.17 -8.00 4.07
N LEU A 49 12.10 -7.99 4.84
CA LEU A 49 11.81 -9.07 5.77
C LEU A 49 11.50 -10.38 5.06
N ASP A 50 10.74 -10.35 3.96
CA ASP A 50 10.50 -11.54 3.13
C ASP A 50 11.83 -12.16 2.68
N ALA A 51 12.73 -11.35 2.10
CA ALA A 51 14.02 -11.81 1.61
C ALA A 51 14.92 -12.35 2.75
N PHE A 52 14.88 -11.69 3.90
CA PHE A 52 15.64 -12.13 5.10
C PHE A 52 15.11 -13.47 5.63
N THR A 53 13.80 -13.67 5.65
CA THR A 53 13.19 -14.96 6.08
C THR A 53 13.44 -16.09 5.06
N GLU A 54 13.68 -15.75 3.79
CA GLU A 54 14.11 -16.68 2.75
C GLU A 54 15.61 -17.06 2.85
N GLY A 55 16.36 -16.51 3.82
CA GLY A 55 17.75 -16.85 4.12
C GLY A 55 18.79 -15.89 3.53
N GLU A 56 18.38 -14.75 3.00
CA GLU A 56 19.33 -13.73 2.53
C GLU A 56 20.02 -13.02 3.71
N SER A 57 21.21 -12.46 3.49
CA SER A 57 21.86 -11.61 4.48
C SER A 57 21.03 -10.36 4.78
N ALA A 58 21.16 -9.77 5.97
CA ALA A 58 20.44 -8.52 6.30
C ALA A 58 20.78 -7.38 5.35
N GLU A 59 22.00 -7.35 4.80
CA GLU A 59 22.46 -6.38 3.82
C GLU A 59 21.77 -6.54 2.47
N ASP A 60 21.80 -7.75 1.91
CA ASP A 60 21.17 -8.07 0.61
C ASP A 60 19.65 -7.93 0.67
N ALA A 61 19.05 -8.42 1.75
CA ALA A 61 17.63 -8.28 2.02
C ALA A 61 17.18 -6.82 2.10
N ALA A 62 17.96 -5.95 2.75
CA ALA A 62 17.68 -4.52 2.83
C ALA A 62 17.76 -3.86 1.45
N GLU A 63 18.78 -4.19 0.64
CA GLU A 63 18.92 -3.67 -0.72
C GLU A 63 17.76 -4.12 -1.62
N LYS A 64 17.41 -5.41 -1.57
CA LYS A 64 16.30 -6.01 -2.33
C LYS A 64 14.97 -5.38 -1.95
N GLY A 65 14.74 -5.18 -0.65
CA GLY A 65 13.56 -4.50 -0.12
C GLY A 65 13.41 -3.08 -0.65
N LEU A 66 14.50 -2.30 -0.65
CA LEU A 66 14.52 -0.95 -1.21
C LEU A 66 14.21 -0.93 -2.70
N LYS A 67 14.85 -1.79 -3.50
CA LYS A 67 14.65 -1.85 -4.95
C LYS A 67 13.21 -2.21 -5.27
N LYS A 68 12.66 -3.25 -4.64
CA LYS A 68 11.30 -3.75 -4.89
C LYS A 68 10.24 -2.72 -4.48
N ALA A 69 10.40 -2.10 -3.31
CA ALA A 69 9.48 -1.05 -2.84
C ALA A 69 9.49 0.19 -3.75
N ARG A 70 10.67 0.68 -4.15
CA ARG A 70 10.79 1.83 -5.07
C ARG A 70 10.12 1.55 -6.41
N LYS A 71 10.32 0.36 -6.98
CA LYS A 71 9.66 -0.06 -8.23
C LYS A 71 8.15 -0.04 -8.08
N LEU A 72 7.62 -0.58 -6.98
CA LEU A 72 6.18 -0.65 -6.77
C LEU A 72 5.56 0.74 -6.55
N ILE A 73 6.22 1.61 -5.77
CA ILE A 73 5.79 3.00 -5.57
C ILE A 73 5.82 3.78 -6.90
N PHE A 74 6.82 3.53 -7.75
CA PHE A 74 6.88 4.12 -9.09
C PHE A 74 5.69 3.67 -9.95
N VAL A 75 5.42 2.36 -10.02
CA VAL A 75 4.25 1.82 -10.73
C VAL A 75 2.95 2.44 -10.20
N ARG A 76 2.80 2.51 -8.88
CA ARG A 76 1.64 3.13 -8.25
C ARG A 76 1.46 4.58 -8.68
N LYS A 77 2.53 5.38 -8.67
CA LYS A 77 2.48 6.78 -9.13
C LYS A 77 2.07 6.90 -10.57
N THR A 78 2.58 6.01 -11.43
CA THR A 78 2.20 5.99 -12.85
C THR A 78 0.70 5.69 -13.02
N LEU A 79 0.18 4.71 -12.29
CA LEU A 79 -1.24 4.38 -12.30
C LEU A 79 -2.11 5.54 -11.77
N ASP A 80 -1.65 6.24 -10.74
CA ASP A 80 -2.34 7.42 -10.22
C ASP A 80 -2.43 8.53 -11.27
N ILE A 81 -1.34 8.78 -12.01
CA ILE A 81 -1.33 9.75 -13.11
C ILE A 81 -2.27 9.31 -14.23
N LEU A 82 -2.22 8.03 -14.64
CA LEU A 82 -3.12 7.51 -15.65
C LEU A 82 -4.59 7.65 -15.22
N SER A 83 -4.91 7.33 -13.96
CA SER A 83 -6.27 7.51 -13.43
C SER A 83 -6.71 8.98 -13.41
N SER A 84 -5.77 9.92 -13.25
CA SER A 84 -6.07 11.35 -13.27
C SER A 84 -6.59 11.82 -14.63
N PHE A 85 -6.16 11.23 -15.74
CA PHE A 85 -6.67 11.55 -17.06
C PHE A 85 -8.14 11.18 -17.25
N VAL A 86 -8.63 10.17 -16.53
CA VAL A 86 -10.08 9.85 -16.52
C VAL A 86 -10.87 11.03 -15.95
N TYR A 87 -10.35 11.68 -14.89
CA TYR A 87 -10.99 12.88 -14.35
C TYR A 87 -10.94 14.06 -15.33
N LEU A 88 -9.86 14.18 -16.09
CA LEU A 88 -9.76 15.21 -17.13
C LEU A 88 -10.79 14.98 -18.25
N LEU A 89 -10.90 13.75 -18.75
CA LEU A 89 -11.84 13.35 -19.81
C LEU A 89 -13.31 13.48 -19.36
N THR A 90 -13.57 13.34 -18.06
CA THR A 90 -14.92 13.51 -17.48
C THR A 90 -15.18 14.93 -16.98
N PHE A 91 -14.36 15.92 -17.37
CA PHE A 91 -14.45 17.33 -16.99
C PHE A 91 -14.42 17.59 -15.47
N ARG A 92 -13.88 16.64 -14.68
CA ARG A 92 -13.72 16.77 -13.22
C ARG A 92 -12.37 17.39 -12.87
N LEU A 93 -12.13 18.62 -13.29
CA LEU A 93 -10.83 19.31 -13.21
C LEU A 93 -10.29 19.41 -11.77
N GLU A 94 -11.14 19.59 -10.78
CA GLU A 94 -10.73 19.67 -9.38
C GLU A 94 -10.23 18.29 -8.87
N CYS A 95 -10.80 17.19 -9.35
CA CYS A 95 -10.31 15.84 -9.05
C CYS A 95 -8.96 15.58 -9.73
N PHE A 96 -8.79 16.01 -10.99
CA PHE A 96 -7.50 15.96 -11.69
C PHE A 96 -6.42 16.70 -10.89
N LYS A 97 -6.66 17.96 -10.53
CA LYS A 97 -5.73 18.78 -9.71
C LYS A 97 -5.43 18.14 -8.35
N ALA A 98 -6.41 17.48 -7.74
CA ALA A 98 -6.26 16.82 -6.44
C ALA A 98 -5.22 15.69 -6.46
N VAL A 99 -5.14 14.90 -7.54
CA VAL A 99 -4.12 13.86 -7.70
C VAL A 99 -2.71 14.45 -7.74
N PHE A 100 -2.49 15.48 -8.55
CA PHE A 100 -1.17 16.14 -8.63
C PHE A 100 -0.79 16.82 -7.31
N LYS A 101 -1.75 17.46 -6.64
CA LYS A 101 -1.54 18.02 -5.30
C LYS A 101 -1.13 16.95 -4.30
N ALA A 102 -1.74 15.77 -4.36
CA ALA A 102 -1.41 14.63 -3.52
C ALA A 102 0.04 14.16 -3.73
N HIS A 103 0.49 14.03 -4.98
CA HIS A 103 1.87 13.67 -5.30
C HIS A 103 2.87 14.73 -4.85
N LYS A 104 2.55 16.01 -5.02
CA LYS A 104 3.38 17.12 -4.55
C LYS A 104 3.54 17.09 -3.04
N GLU A 105 2.45 16.87 -2.31
CA GLU A 105 2.46 16.80 -0.85
C GLU A 105 3.19 15.54 -0.35
N TYR A 106 2.96 14.39 -0.98
CA TYR A 106 3.74 13.18 -0.72
C TYR A 106 5.25 13.44 -0.86
N LYS A 107 5.68 14.13 -1.94
CA LYS A 107 7.11 14.45 -2.15
C LYS A 107 7.72 15.27 -1.02
N LYS A 108 6.92 16.11 -0.34
CA LYS A 108 7.36 16.90 0.81
C LYS A 108 7.41 16.09 2.10
N LEU A 109 6.43 15.21 2.30
CA LEU A 109 6.21 14.52 3.57
C LEU A 109 6.90 13.16 3.69
N HIS A 110 7.23 12.50 2.55
CA HIS A 110 7.82 11.17 2.62
C HIS A 110 9.24 11.19 3.18
N LEU A 111 9.50 10.27 4.09
CA LEU A 111 10.85 10.02 4.61
C LEU A 111 11.61 9.08 3.67
N LYS A 112 12.81 9.47 3.28
CA LYS A 112 13.69 8.58 2.54
C LYS A 112 14.14 7.45 3.45
N LYS A 113 14.03 6.22 2.98
CA LYS A 113 14.52 5.03 3.67
C LYS A 113 15.91 4.70 3.16
N SER A 114 16.85 4.48 4.07
CA SER A 114 18.21 4.04 3.75
C SER A 114 18.32 2.51 3.90
N GLN A 115 19.34 1.94 3.27
CA GLN A 115 19.67 0.52 3.44
C GLN A 115 20.08 0.23 4.89
N THR A 116 20.81 1.15 5.51
CA THR A 116 21.25 1.04 6.92
C THR A 116 20.08 0.97 7.89
N ASP A 117 19.04 1.83 7.70
CA ASP A 117 17.85 1.80 8.56
C ASP A 117 17.11 0.47 8.47
N ILE A 118 17.01 -0.08 7.26
CA ILE A 118 16.32 -1.34 7.02
C ILE A 118 17.12 -2.51 7.57
N LYS A 119 18.44 -2.53 7.34
CA LYS A 119 19.34 -3.53 7.92
C LYS A 119 19.25 -3.56 9.44
N HIS A 120 19.33 -2.40 10.09
CA HIS A 120 19.19 -2.29 11.53
C HIS A 120 17.82 -2.78 12.03
N TYR A 121 16.75 -2.50 11.28
CA TYR A 121 15.42 -3.03 11.58
C TYR A 121 15.39 -4.55 11.53
N LEU A 122 15.98 -5.18 10.50
CA LEU A 122 16.02 -6.63 10.35
C LEU A 122 16.79 -7.28 11.50
N GLU A 123 17.98 -6.77 11.83
CA GLU A 123 18.81 -7.30 12.91
C GLU A 123 18.12 -7.27 14.28
N ASN A 124 17.30 -6.26 14.53
CA ASN A 124 16.63 -6.10 15.83
C ASN A 124 15.22 -6.68 15.91
N ASN A 125 14.58 -7.00 14.78
CA ASN A 125 13.17 -7.40 14.74
C ASN A 125 12.89 -8.70 13.98
N ALA A 126 13.88 -9.36 13.39
CA ALA A 126 13.69 -10.54 12.53
C ALA A 126 12.92 -11.69 13.21
N TYR A 127 13.09 -11.85 14.53
CA TYR A 127 12.38 -12.87 15.31
C TYR A 127 10.86 -12.62 15.46
N LYS A 128 10.38 -11.43 15.09
CA LYS A 128 8.97 -11.02 15.28
C LYS A 128 8.10 -11.19 14.02
N ALA A 129 8.70 -11.56 12.92
CA ALA A 129 8.06 -11.19 11.68
C ALA A 129 7.96 -12.32 10.66
N GLU A 130 7.06 -13.19 10.90
CA GLU A 130 6.36 -13.87 9.80
C GLU A 130 5.19 -12.99 9.37
N VAL A 131 5.27 -12.34 8.19
CA VAL A 131 4.13 -11.61 7.63
C VAL A 131 3.19 -12.62 6.98
N LYS A 132 2.34 -13.23 7.82
CA LYS A 132 1.26 -14.11 7.35
C LYS A 132 0.12 -13.30 6.73
N GLY A 133 -0.61 -13.92 5.83
CA GLY A 133 -1.85 -13.33 5.33
C GLY A 133 -1.69 -12.26 4.25
N ARG A 134 -0.57 -12.26 3.52
CA ARG A 134 -0.38 -11.35 2.39
C ARG A 134 -0.69 -12.02 1.07
N TYR A 135 -1.69 -11.50 0.36
CA TYR A 135 -1.98 -11.93 -0.99
C TYR A 135 -0.96 -11.38 -1.99
N GLY A 136 -0.23 -12.27 -2.68
CA GLY A 136 0.91 -11.91 -3.54
C GLY A 136 0.55 -11.38 -4.92
N ARG A 137 -0.73 -11.37 -5.31
CA ARG A 137 -1.20 -11.01 -6.65
C ARG A 137 -2.05 -9.74 -6.64
N SER A 138 -2.29 -9.14 -7.80
CA SER A 138 -3.21 -8.01 -7.93
C SER A 138 -4.67 -8.49 -7.86
N ILE A 139 -5.39 -8.08 -6.82
CA ILE A 139 -6.82 -8.37 -6.66
C ILE A 139 -7.62 -7.85 -7.87
N ILE A 140 -7.28 -6.66 -8.40
CA ILE A 140 -7.97 -6.08 -9.55
C ILE A 140 -7.79 -6.95 -10.80
N ILE A 141 -6.58 -7.38 -11.10
CA ILE A 141 -6.32 -8.24 -12.25
C ILE A 141 -7.00 -9.59 -12.08
N GLN A 142 -6.95 -10.17 -10.90
CA GLN A 142 -7.62 -11.43 -10.61
C GLN A 142 -9.15 -11.30 -10.73
N SER A 143 -9.73 -10.19 -10.26
CA SER A 143 -11.15 -9.90 -10.39
C SER A 143 -11.59 -9.81 -11.86
N LEU A 144 -10.79 -9.17 -12.69
CA LEU A 144 -11.07 -9.07 -14.13
C LEU A 144 -10.95 -10.42 -14.86
N LEU A 145 -10.05 -11.31 -14.40
CA LEU A 145 -9.80 -12.60 -15.04
C LEU A 145 -10.71 -13.72 -14.53
N LYS A 146 -11.05 -13.73 -13.23
CA LYS A 146 -11.76 -14.84 -12.55
C LYS A 146 -13.21 -14.52 -12.15
N GLY A 147 -13.64 -13.24 -12.28
CA GLY A 147 -14.99 -12.82 -11.88
C GLY A 147 -15.19 -12.73 -10.36
N GLU A 148 -16.43 -12.88 -9.90
CA GLU A 148 -16.82 -12.63 -8.50
C GLU A 148 -16.28 -13.63 -7.46
N GLY A 149 -15.82 -14.81 -7.86
CA GLY A 149 -15.35 -15.89 -6.97
C GLY A 149 -13.92 -15.70 -6.41
N ILE A 150 -13.34 -14.48 -6.48
CA ILE A 150 -11.96 -14.23 -6.03
C ILE A 150 -11.76 -14.46 -4.54
N PHE A 151 -12.71 -14.02 -3.72
CA PHE A 151 -12.56 -14.07 -2.26
C PHE A 151 -12.62 -15.51 -1.72
N GLU A 152 -13.32 -16.41 -2.38
CA GLU A 152 -13.38 -17.83 -2.03
C GLU A 152 -12.05 -18.56 -2.26
N ASN A 153 -11.22 -18.05 -3.19
CA ASN A 153 -9.93 -18.65 -3.53
C ASN A 153 -8.73 -17.98 -2.81
N ILE A 154 -8.95 -16.86 -2.12
CA ILE A 154 -7.88 -16.15 -1.40
C ILE A 154 -7.42 -16.94 -0.17
N GLU A 155 -8.32 -17.61 0.53
CA GLU A 155 -7.99 -18.39 1.73
C GLU A 155 -7.04 -19.54 1.47
N SER A 156 -7.09 -20.14 0.28
CA SER A 156 -6.19 -21.25 -0.10
C SER A 156 -4.78 -20.80 -0.53
N GLU A 157 -4.58 -19.50 -0.82
CA GLU A 157 -3.29 -18.95 -1.29
C GLU A 157 -2.58 -18.09 -0.22
N VAL A 158 -3.17 -17.96 0.98
CA VAL A 158 -2.70 -17.07 2.06
C VAL A 158 -1.98 -17.84 3.18
N LEU A 159 -1.80 -19.12 3.04
CA LEU A 159 -1.09 -20.00 4.00
C LEU A 159 0.41 -19.92 3.86
#